data_f95e404d9dce0ab07738e47217fa1de4
#
_entry.id   f95e404d9dce0ab07738e47217fa1de4
#
_cell.length_a   1.000
_cell.length_b   1.000
_cell.length_c   1.000
_cell.angle_alpha   90.00
_cell.angle_beta   90.00
_cell.angle_gamma   90.00
#
_symmetry.space_group_name_H-M   'P 1'
#
loop_
_entity.id
_entity.type
_entity.pdbx_description
1 polymer ?
#
loop_
_entity_poly.entity_id
_entity_poly.type
_entity_poly.pdbx_seq_one_letter_code
_entity_poly.pdbx_strand_id
1 'polypeptide(L)'
;MAKEKFERTKPHVNIGTIGHVDHGKTTLTAAITKVLSETPGCKATFEAYADIDKAPEERERGITINTAHVEYETETRHYAHVDCPGHADYVKNMITGAAQMDGAILVVSAADGPMPQTREHILLGVPAIVVFLNKSDQVDDPELIELVEMEVRELLSQYGYPGDDVPIVVGSALKALEGDKEQQDNIRKLMKAVDEYIPTPEHDLAKPFLMPIEDVFTITGRGTVATGRVERGVIKVGDTVEIVGLSDEKKQSVATGLEMFRKTLDQAEAGDNIGCLLRGIDRTEIERGQVLAKPGTIHPHTKFKGQVYVLTKEEGGRHTPFFNNYRPQFYFRTTDVTGVAHLPEGTEMVMPGDNVVMDVELITPIAIEQGLRFAIREGGHTVGAGVVTEIEG
;
A
#
# COMPACT_ATOMS: atom_id res chain seq x y z
N MET A 1 -19.94 21.78 15.54
CA MET A 1 -19.74 20.73 16.57
C MET A 1 -18.25 20.45 16.67
N ALA A 2 -17.71 20.25 17.88
CA ALA A 2 -16.33 19.81 18.03
C ALA A 2 -16.20 18.39 17.42
N LYS A 3 -15.11 18.13 16.67
CA LYS A 3 -14.84 16.80 16.17
C LYS A 3 -14.54 15.87 17.35
N GLU A 4 -14.91 14.60 17.20
CA GLU A 4 -14.59 13.57 18.17
C GLU A 4 -13.07 13.37 18.23
N LYS A 5 -12.56 13.03 19.42
CA LYS A 5 -11.14 12.73 19.63
C LYS A 5 -10.92 11.23 19.40
N PHE A 6 -9.86 10.87 18.70
CA PHE A 6 -9.47 9.48 18.51
C PHE A 6 -8.87 8.94 19.82
N GLU A 7 -9.37 7.79 20.27
CA GLU A 7 -8.86 7.09 21.46
C GLU A 7 -8.22 5.75 21.02
N ARG A 8 -6.95 5.55 21.38
CA ARG A 8 -6.22 4.31 21.12
C ARG A 8 -6.59 3.26 22.16
N THR A 9 -7.58 2.45 21.89
CA THR A 9 -8.04 1.36 22.80
C THR A 9 -7.53 -0.01 22.40
N LYS A 10 -7.09 -0.17 21.14
CA LYS A 10 -6.65 -1.45 20.54
C LYS A 10 -5.38 -1.22 19.70
N PRO A 11 -4.57 -2.27 19.47
CA PRO A 11 -3.48 -2.20 18.50
C PRO A 11 -3.99 -1.79 17.11
N HIS A 12 -3.30 -0.87 16.47
CA HIS A 12 -3.62 -0.40 15.13
C HIS A 12 -2.83 -1.19 14.09
N VAL A 13 -3.51 -1.65 13.03
CA VAL A 13 -2.92 -2.42 11.94
C VAL A 13 -3.45 -1.90 10.62
N ASN A 14 -2.55 -1.65 9.67
CA ASN A 14 -2.91 -1.28 8.32
C ASN A 14 -2.97 -2.53 7.45
N ILE A 15 -4.13 -2.84 6.93
CA ILE A 15 -4.31 -3.93 5.97
C ILE A 15 -4.92 -3.40 4.69
N GLY A 16 -4.92 -4.21 3.65
CA GLY A 16 -5.63 -3.86 2.43
C GLY A 16 -6.01 -5.05 1.61
N THR A 17 -6.89 -4.82 0.64
CA THR A 17 -7.26 -5.79 -0.37
C THR A 17 -6.37 -5.63 -1.59
N ILE A 18 -5.72 -6.72 -2.00
CA ILE A 18 -4.89 -6.83 -3.21
C ILE A 18 -5.41 -7.98 -4.08
N GLY A 19 -5.06 -8.00 -5.36
CA GLY A 19 -5.48 -9.03 -6.30
C GLY A 19 -5.94 -8.44 -7.64
N HIS A 20 -6.24 -9.30 -8.59
CA HIS A 20 -6.59 -8.92 -9.97
C HIS A 20 -7.84 -8.02 -10.04
N VAL A 21 -7.98 -7.26 -11.13
CA VAL A 21 -9.22 -6.55 -11.47
C VAL A 21 -10.39 -7.56 -11.53
N ASP A 22 -11.58 -7.13 -11.16
CA ASP A 22 -12.81 -7.94 -11.13
C ASP A 22 -12.82 -9.17 -10.19
N HIS A 23 -11.78 -9.42 -9.39
CA HIS A 23 -11.81 -10.46 -8.38
C HIS A 23 -12.65 -10.10 -7.15
N GLY A 24 -13.17 -8.87 -7.06
CA GLY A 24 -14.14 -8.44 -6.05
C GLY A 24 -13.53 -7.86 -4.78
N LYS A 25 -12.38 -7.18 -4.87
CA LYS A 25 -11.70 -6.52 -3.74
C LYS A 25 -12.61 -5.52 -3.02
N THR A 26 -13.15 -4.54 -3.75
CA THR A 26 -14.04 -3.51 -3.19
C THR A 26 -15.34 -4.11 -2.66
N THR A 27 -15.87 -5.16 -3.33
CA THR A 27 -17.03 -5.91 -2.84
C THR A 27 -16.74 -6.59 -1.50
N LEU A 28 -15.53 -7.16 -1.35
CA LEU A 28 -15.09 -7.77 -0.10
C LEU A 28 -14.93 -6.72 1.00
N THR A 29 -14.32 -5.57 0.68
CA THR A 29 -14.18 -4.44 1.63
C THR A 29 -15.56 -3.99 2.14
N ALA A 30 -16.54 -3.84 1.25
CA ALA A 30 -17.91 -3.53 1.63
C ALA A 30 -18.56 -4.64 2.49
N ALA A 31 -18.33 -5.92 2.14
CA ALA A 31 -18.84 -7.05 2.91
C ALA A 31 -18.26 -7.11 4.33
N ILE A 32 -16.95 -6.84 4.48
CA ILE A 32 -16.28 -6.77 5.79
C ILE A 32 -16.93 -5.70 6.65
N THR A 33 -17.09 -4.47 6.14
CA THR A 33 -17.69 -3.38 6.92
C THR A 33 -19.13 -3.68 7.32
N LYS A 34 -19.93 -4.30 6.43
CA LYS A 34 -21.30 -4.70 6.74
C LYS A 34 -21.34 -5.76 7.84
N VAL A 35 -20.61 -6.86 7.67
CA VAL A 35 -20.63 -7.98 8.61
C VAL A 35 -20.10 -7.56 9.98
N LEU A 36 -19.03 -6.76 10.05
CA LEU A 36 -18.51 -6.25 11.30
C LEU A 36 -19.46 -5.25 11.99
N SER A 37 -20.22 -4.45 11.23
CA SER A 37 -21.22 -3.56 11.82
C SER A 37 -22.38 -4.32 12.50
N GLU A 38 -22.63 -5.56 12.09
CA GLU A 38 -23.65 -6.43 12.63
C GLU A 38 -23.09 -7.43 13.68
N THR A 39 -21.76 -7.47 13.87
CA THR A 39 -21.09 -8.43 14.76
C THR A 39 -20.89 -7.84 16.16
N PRO A 40 -21.39 -8.47 17.24
CA PRO A 40 -21.17 -8.02 18.61
C PRO A 40 -19.67 -7.90 18.95
N GLY A 41 -19.28 -6.85 19.66
CA GLY A 41 -17.88 -6.61 20.06
C GLY A 41 -17.02 -5.93 19.00
N CYS A 42 -17.48 -5.87 17.75
CA CYS A 42 -16.86 -5.15 16.65
C CYS A 42 -17.43 -3.74 16.50
N LYS A 43 -16.67 -2.84 15.89
CA LYS A 43 -17.13 -1.50 15.50
C LYS A 43 -16.79 -1.24 14.04
N ALA A 44 -17.80 -1.03 13.24
CA ALA A 44 -17.67 -0.62 11.85
C ALA A 44 -18.86 0.25 11.46
N THR A 45 -18.62 1.17 10.52
CA THR A 45 -19.70 1.81 9.78
C THR A 45 -19.79 1.12 8.44
N PHE A 46 -20.96 0.66 8.05
CA PHE A 46 -21.14 0.05 6.73
C PHE A 46 -20.82 1.07 5.64
N GLU A 47 -19.85 0.74 4.81
CA GLU A 47 -19.49 1.49 3.59
C GLU A 47 -19.96 0.68 2.38
N ALA A 48 -20.93 1.20 1.65
CA ALA A 48 -21.39 0.55 0.42
C ALA A 48 -20.34 0.67 -0.69
N TYR A 49 -20.38 -0.21 -1.67
CA TYR A 49 -19.48 -0.17 -2.84
C TYR A 49 -19.34 1.25 -3.44
N ALA A 50 -20.47 1.93 -3.66
CA ALA A 50 -20.49 3.28 -4.22
C ALA A 50 -19.96 4.37 -3.25
N ASP A 51 -19.79 4.05 -1.98
CA ASP A 51 -19.21 4.95 -0.98
C ASP A 51 -17.70 4.72 -0.83
N ILE A 52 -17.18 3.57 -1.26
CA ILE A 52 -15.77 3.25 -1.36
C ILE A 52 -15.22 3.84 -2.67
N ASP A 53 -15.79 3.45 -3.82
CA ASP A 53 -15.46 3.99 -5.16
C ASP A 53 -16.27 5.28 -5.42
N LYS A 54 -15.72 6.41 -4.97
CA LYS A 54 -16.46 7.71 -4.96
C LYS A 54 -16.34 8.50 -6.24
N ALA A 55 -15.24 8.35 -6.98
CA ALA A 55 -14.99 9.13 -8.17
C ALA A 55 -16.01 8.80 -9.28
N PRO A 56 -16.50 9.80 -10.04
CA PRO A 56 -17.44 9.55 -11.15
C PRO A 56 -16.89 8.52 -12.16
N GLU A 57 -15.58 8.58 -12.45
CA GLU A 57 -14.92 7.66 -13.38
C GLU A 57 -14.87 6.23 -12.84
N GLU A 58 -14.70 6.03 -11.53
CA GLU A 58 -14.73 4.72 -10.87
C GLU A 58 -16.10 4.08 -11.01
N ARG A 59 -17.17 4.86 -10.79
CA ARG A 59 -18.54 4.40 -10.90
C ARG A 59 -18.93 4.09 -12.35
N GLU A 60 -18.48 4.90 -13.31
CA GLU A 60 -18.78 4.69 -14.73
C GLU A 60 -18.08 3.45 -15.29
N ARG A 61 -16.85 3.21 -14.89
CA ARG A 61 -16.03 2.07 -15.35
C ARG A 61 -16.22 0.81 -14.52
N GLY A 62 -16.76 0.91 -13.29
CA GLY A 62 -16.91 -0.19 -12.36
C GLY A 62 -15.58 -0.73 -11.83
N ILE A 63 -14.52 0.10 -11.82
CA ILE A 63 -13.17 -0.27 -11.36
C ILE A 63 -12.63 0.77 -10.38
N THR A 64 -11.90 0.33 -9.38
CA THR A 64 -11.19 1.21 -8.43
C THR A 64 -9.99 1.84 -9.12
N ILE A 65 -9.87 3.16 -9.07
CA ILE A 65 -8.79 3.97 -9.65
C ILE A 65 -7.86 4.46 -8.54
N ASN A 66 -8.44 5.03 -7.48
CA ASN A 66 -7.71 5.57 -6.34
C ASN A 66 -7.80 4.62 -5.14
N THR A 67 -6.80 4.68 -4.27
CA THR A 67 -6.89 3.98 -2.99
C THR A 67 -7.97 4.58 -2.11
N ALA A 68 -8.83 3.74 -1.56
CA ALA A 68 -9.82 4.16 -0.57
C ALA A 68 -9.43 3.65 0.81
N HIS A 69 -9.66 4.46 1.83
CA HIS A 69 -9.37 4.12 3.23
C HIS A 69 -10.66 3.95 4.01
N VAL A 70 -10.82 2.79 4.63
CA VAL A 70 -11.97 2.42 5.44
C VAL A 70 -11.51 2.05 6.85
N GLU A 71 -12.25 2.48 7.89
CA GLU A 71 -11.97 2.21 9.30
C GLU A 71 -12.94 1.16 9.86
N TYR A 72 -12.42 0.20 10.60
CA TYR A 72 -13.23 -0.70 11.41
C TYR A 72 -12.43 -1.34 12.55
N GLU A 73 -13.14 -1.93 13.51
CA GLU A 73 -12.54 -2.67 14.63
C GLU A 73 -13.13 -4.08 14.72
N THR A 74 -12.25 -5.06 14.96
CA THR A 74 -12.62 -6.36 15.51
C THR A 74 -12.64 -6.30 17.04
N GLU A 75 -12.88 -7.42 17.71
CA GLU A 75 -12.78 -7.47 19.17
C GLU A 75 -11.37 -7.11 19.67
N THR A 76 -10.33 -7.45 18.91
CA THR A 76 -8.92 -7.39 19.33
C THR A 76 -8.14 -6.25 18.74
N ARG A 77 -8.50 -5.75 17.55
CA ARG A 77 -7.70 -4.81 16.75
C ARG A 77 -8.52 -3.69 16.13
N HIS A 78 -7.85 -2.56 15.90
CA HIS A 78 -8.32 -1.45 15.07
C HIS A 78 -7.62 -1.49 13.72
N TYR A 79 -8.39 -1.43 12.63
CA TYR A 79 -7.88 -1.53 11.28
C TYR A 79 -8.10 -0.24 10.47
N ALA A 80 -7.03 0.20 9.81
CA ALA A 80 -7.12 1.02 8.61
C ALA A 80 -7.03 0.08 7.40
N HIS A 81 -8.10 0.02 6.63
CA HIS A 81 -8.17 -0.83 5.46
C HIS A 81 -8.01 -0.01 4.19
N VAL A 82 -7.02 -0.36 3.37
CA VAL A 82 -6.73 0.26 2.08
C VAL A 82 -7.31 -0.60 0.97
N ASP A 83 -8.34 -0.14 0.32
CA ASP A 83 -8.84 -0.77 -0.90
C ASP A 83 -8.02 -0.31 -2.10
N CYS A 84 -7.31 -1.26 -2.74
CA CYS A 84 -6.36 -0.97 -3.80
C CYS A 84 -6.95 -1.22 -5.19
N PRO A 85 -6.61 -0.37 -6.19
CA PRO A 85 -6.96 -0.65 -7.58
C PRO A 85 -6.33 -1.97 -8.04
N GLY A 86 -7.04 -2.71 -8.89
CA GLY A 86 -6.55 -3.97 -9.46
C GLY A 86 -6.07 -3.85 -10.92
N HIS A 87 -6.37 -2.74 -11.59
CA HIS A 87 -6.07 -2.56 -13.00
C HIS A 87 -4.63 -2.09 -13.21
N ALA A 88 -3.97 -2.63 -14.24
CA ALA A 88 -2.57 -2.34 -14.57
C ALA A 88 -2.27 -0.84 -14.78
N ASP A 89 -3.23 -0.06 -15.30
CA ASP A 89 -3.06 1.38 -15.53
C ASP A 89 -2.91 2.18 -14.22
N TYR A 90 -3.36 1.62 -13.09
CA TYR A 90 -3.35 2.31 -11.78
C TYR A 90 -2.33 1.73 -10.80
N VAL A 91 -1.35 1.00 -11.31
CA VAL A 91 -0.30 0.35 -10.50
C VAL A 91 0.44 1.34 -9.58
N LYS A 92 0.62 2.60 -9.99
CA LYS A 92 1.20 3.63 -9.13
C LYS A 92 0.42 3.82 -7.83
N ASN A 93 -0.90 3.86 -7.91
CA ASN A 93 -1.76 4.00 -6.73
C ASN A 93 -1.76 2.72 -5.89
N MET A 94 -1.67 1.56 -6.56
CA MET A 94 -1.55 0.27 -5.89
C MET A 94 -0.22 0.15 -5.11
N ILE A 95 0.93 0.51 -5.72
CA ILE A 95 2.24 0.49 -5.04
C ILE A 95 2.21 1.41 -3.81
N THR A 96 1.64 2.60 -3.96
CA THR A 96 1.49 3.53 -2.84
C THR A 96 0.64 2.94 -1.72
N GLY A 97 -0.50 2.32 -2.06
CA GLY A 97 -1.36 1.67 -1.08
C GLY A 97 -0.68 0.50 -0.39
N ALA A 98 -0.01 -0.38 -1.15
CA ALA A 98 0.68 -1.55 -0.61
C ALA A 98 1.85 -1.18 0.33
N ALA A 99 2.57 -0.10 0.03
CA ALA A 99 3.65 0.40 0.89
C ALA A 99 3.17 0.80 2.30
N GLN A 100 1.86 1.00 2.47
CA GLN A 100 1.26 1.37 3.75
C GLN A 100 0.77 0.17 4.57
N MET A 101 0.75 -1.04 3.99
CA MET A 101 0.16 -2.21 4.60
C MET A 101 1.14 -2.94 5.52
N ASP A 102 0.65 -3.35 6.68
CA ASP A 102 1.32 -4.27 7.60
C ASP A 102 0.97 -5.72 7.25
N GLY A 103 -0.14 -5.93 6.52
CA GLY A 103 -0.58 -7.18 5.96
C GLY A 103 -1.64 -6.97 4.88
N ALA A 104 -1.92 -7.98 4.08
CA ALA A 104 -2.89 -7.89 3.00
C ALA A 104 -3.85 -9.09 2.96
N ILE A 105 -5.04 -8.84 2.44
CA ILE A 105 -5.98 -9.88 2.01
C ILE A 105 -5.83 -10.01 0.49
N LEU A 106 -5.26 -11.11 0.04
CA LEU A 106 -5.18 -11.46 -1.37
C LEU A 106 -6.52 -12.03 -1.83
N VAL A 107 -7.20 -11.31 -2.70
CA VAL A 107 -8.50 -11.72 -3.25
C VAL A 107 -8.29 -12.39 -4.60
N VAL A 108 -8.67 -13.66 -4.68
CA VAL A 108 -8.59 -14.45 -5.91
C VAL A 108 -9.99 -15.00 -6.22
N SER A 109 -10.44 -14.87 -7.46
CA SER A 109 -11.69 -15.50 -7.89
C SER A 109 -11.52 -17.02 -7.94
N ALA A 110 -12.40 -17.76 -7.26
CA ALA A 110 -12.41 -19.23 -7.30
C ALA A 110 -12.74 -19.77 -8.69
N ALA A 111 -13.41 -18.97 -9.55
CA ALA A 111 -13.75 -19.34 -10.91
C ALA A 111 -12.61 -19.12 -11.92
N ASP A 112 -11.79 -18.07 -11.69
CA ASP A 112 -10.77 -17.62 -12.64
C ASP A 112 -9.34 -18.05 -12.24
N GLY A 113 -9.12 -18.31 -10.93
CA GLY A 113 -7.79 -18.58 -10.37
C GLY A 113 -6.85 -17.36 -10.32
N PRO A 114 -5.56 -17.60 -10.07
CA PRO A 114 -4.56 -16.51 -10.04
C PRO A 114 -4.32 -15.94 -11.44
N MET A 115 -4.47 -14.63 -11.58
CA MET A 115 -4.34 -13.89 -12.82
C MET A 115 -3.05 -13.03 -12.82
N PRO A 116 -2.62 -12.43 -13.95
CA PRO A 116 -1.34 -11.73 -14.03
C PRO A 116 -1.11 -10.67 -12.94
N GLN A 117 -2.09 -9.81 -12.64
CA GLN A 117 -1.93 -8.81 -11.59
C GLN A 117 -1.86 -9.42 -10.18
N THR A 118 -2.35 -10.65 -9.97
CA THR A 118 -2.17 -11.37 -8.71
C THR A 118 -0.68 -11.51 -8.39
N ARG A 119 0.14 -11.87 -9.37
CA ARG A 119 1.60 -12.00 -9.25
C ARG A 119 2.26 -10.65 -8.95
N GLU A 120 1.89 -9.61 -9.71
CA GLU A 120 2.41 -8.24 -9.48
C GLU A 120 2.11 -7.74 -8.07
N HIS A 121 0.93 -8.04 -7.54
CA HIS A 121 0.52 -7.61 -6.20
C HIS A 121 1.28 -8.35 -5.09
N ILE A 122 1.56 -9.64 -5.26
CA ILE A 122 2.38 -10.42 -4.32
C ILE A 122 3.82 -9.86 -4.29
N LEU A 123 4.37 -9.49 -5.46
CA LEU A 123 5.70 -8.87 -5.59
C LEU A 123 5.89 -7.54 -4.84
N LEU A 124 4.80 -6.87 -4.46
CA LEU A 124 4.90 -5.64 -3.64
C LEU A 124 5.49 -5.90 -2.25
N GLY A 125 5.60 -7.17 -1.84
CA GLY A 125 6.32 -7.57 -0.64
C GLY A 125 5.64 -7.12 0.66
N VAL A 126 4.30 -7.15 0.71
CA VAL A 126 3.55 -6.93 1.96
C VAL A 126 4.00 -7.97 3.00
N PRO A 127 4.24 -7.60 4.27
CA PRO A 127 4.86 -8.49 5.26
C PRO A 127 4.13 -9.81 5.52
N ALA A 128 2.79 -9.82 5.45
CA ALA A 128 1.97 -11.01 5.66
C ALA A 128 0.73 -10.98 4.75
N ILE A 129 0.30 -12.14 4.26
CA ILE A 129 -0.85 -12.29 3.37
C ILE A 129 -1.80 -13.34 3.94
N VAL A 130 -3.10 -13.02 3.95
CA VAL A 130 -4.22 -13.95 4.14
C VAL A 130 -4.98 -14.00 2.81
N VAL A 131 -5.47 -15.16 2.41
CA VAL A 131 -6.16 -15.32 1.12
C VAL A 131 -7.66 -15.45 1.30
N PHE A 132 -8.41 -14.78 0.42
CA PHE A 132 -9.84 -14.98 0.27
C PHE A 132 -10.15 -15.46 -1.17
N LEU A 133 -10.55 -16.74 -1.29
CA LEU A 133 -11.06 -17.28 -2.55
C LEU A 133 -12.51 -16.85 -2.71
N ASN A 134 -12.70 -15.77 -3.46
CA ASN A 134 -13.98 -15.11 -3.67
C ASN A 134 -14.79 -15.75 -4.81
N LYS A 135 -16.05 -15.40 -4.93
CA LYS A 135 -16.99 -15.89 -5.97
C LYS A 135 -17.19 -17.41 -5.94
N SER A 136 -17.13 -18.03 -4.76
CA SER A 136 -17.40 -19.47 -4.62
C SER A 136 -18.79 -19.87 -5.08
N ASP A 137 -19.73 -18.91 -5.11
CA ASP A 137 -21.09 -19.08 -5.64
C ASP A 137 -21.16 -19.29 -7.17
N GLN A 138 -20.05 -19.08 -7.88
CA GLN A 138 -19.95 -19.30 -9.34
C GLN A 138 -19.31 -20.65 -9.68
N VAL A 139 -18.90 -21.45 -8.70
CA VAL A 139 -18.22 -22.72 -8.90
C VAL A 139 -19.02 -23.84 -8.26
N ASP A 140 -19.57 -24.70 -9.09
CA ASP A 140 -20.37 -25.85 -8.63
C ASP A 140 -19.52 -27.06 -8.21
N ASP A 141 -18.29 -27.16 -8.75
CA ASP A 141 -17.38 -28.28 -8.52
C ASP A 141 -16.35 -27.94 -7.42
N PRO A 142 -16.41 -28.59 -6.25
CA PRO A 142 -15.46 -28.38 -5.16
C PRO A 142 -14.00 -28.68 -5.56
N GLU A 143 -13.77 -29.63 -6.50
CA GLU A 143 -12.41 -29.98 -6.94
C GLU A 143 -11.71 -28.80 -7.65
N LEU A 144 -12.48 -27.95 -8.32
CA LEU A 144 -11.94 -26.73 -8.93
C LEU A 144 -11.48 -25.72 -7.89
N ILE A 145 -12.21 -25.59 -6.77
CA ILE A 145 -11.81 -24.70 -5.68
C ILE A 145 -10.51 -25.21 -5.03
N GLU A 146 -10.39 -26.54 -4.81
CA GLU A 146 -9.15 -27.13 -4.27
C GLU A 146 -7.97 -26.92 -5.22
N LEU A 147 -8.18 -27.02 -6.53
CA LEU A 147 -7.14 -26.76 -7.53
C LEU A 147 -6.65 -25.32 -7.47
N VAL A 148 -7.57 -24.35 -7.42
CA VAL A 148 -7.23 -22.93 -7.31
C VAL A 148 -6.51 -22.64 -5.98
N GLU A 149 -6.91 -23.27 -4.89
CA GLU A 149 -6.22 -23.16 -3.60
C GLU A 149 -4.77 -23.65 -3.72
N MET A 150 -4.53 -24.81 -4.36
CA MET A 150 -3.19 -25.34 -4.58
C MET A 150 -2.33 -24.39 -5.44
N GLU A 151 -2.88 -23.84 -6.52
CA GLU A 151 -2.18 -22.86 -7.36
C GLU A 151 -1.78 -21.60 -6.60
N VAL A 152 -2.67 -21.09 -5.74
CA VAL A 152 -2.38 -19.91 -4.91
C VAL A 152 -1.29 -20.21 -3.90
N ARG A 153 -1.31 -21.39 -3.25
CA ARG A 153 -0.26 -21.81 -2.29
C ARG A 153 1.10 -21.95 -2.97
N GLU A 154 1.13 -22.58 -4.15
CA GLU A 154 2.35 -22.70 -4.94
C GLU A 154 2.88 -21.32 -5.34
N LEU A 155 2.00 -20.44 -5.82
CA LEU A 155 2.36 -19.08 -6.21
C LEU A 155 2.95 -18.30 -5.03
N LEU A 156 2.33 -18.34 -3.84
CA LEU A 156 2.83 -17.68 -2.66
C LEU A 156 4.21 -18.22 -2.24
N SER A 157 4.41 -19.55 -2.33
CA SER A 157 5.69 -20.19 -2.03
C SER A 157 6.80 -19.74 -2.99
N GLN A 158 6.51 -19.58 -4.28
CA GLN A 158 7.44 -19.05 -5.28
C GLN A 158 7.94 -17.64 -4.94
N TYR A 159 7.10 -16.83 -4.30
CA TYR A 159 7.44 -15.45 -3.88
C TYR A 159 7.93 -15.36 -2.43
N GLY A 160 8.27 -16.49 -1.80
CA GLY A 160 8.90 -16.53 -0.47
C GLY A 160 7.94 -16.43 0.72
N TYR A 161 6.63 -16.54 0.50
CA TYR A 161 5.66 -16.68 1.59
C TYR A 161 5.54 -18.16 1.99
N PRO A 162 5.17 -18.47 3.23
CA PRO A 162 4.94 -19.85 3.67
C PRO A 162 3.59 -20.38 3.14
N GLY A 163 3.51 -20.65 1.83
CA GLY A 163 2.27 -20.94 1.10
C GLY A 163 1.42 -22.04 1.74
N ASP A 164 2.04 -23.06 2.33
CA ASP A 164 1.32 -24.14 3.01
C ASP A 164 0.63 -23.67 4.31
N ASP A 165 1.23 -22.68 5.00
CA ASP A 165 0.73 -22.18 6.30
C ASP A 165 -0.17 -20.93 6.14
N VAL A 166 -0.23 -20.32 4.96
CA VAL A 166 -1.07 -19.14 4.71
C VAL A 166 -2.55 -19.50 4.88
N PRO A 167 -3.30 -18.79 5.74
CA PRO A 167 -4.72 -19.01 5.87
C PRO A 167 -5.46 -18.68 4.56
N ILE A 168 -6.28 -19.61 4.10
CA ILE A 168 -7.17 -19.44 2.95
C ILE A 168 -8.61 -19.63 3.40
N VAL A 169 -9.45 -18.64 3.11
CA VAL A 169 -10.89 -18.69 3.38
C VAL A 169 -11.65 -18.63 2.06
N VAL A 170 -12.58 -19.55 1.87
CA VAL A 170 -13.43 -19.64 0.66
C VAL A 170 -14.78 -19.01 0.96
N GLY A 171 -15.29 -18.18 0.02
CA GLY A 171 -16.61 -17.57 0.20
C GLY A 171 -17.05 -16.70 -0.98
N SER A 172 -18.19 -16.08 -0.80
CA SER A 172 -18.75 -15.09 -1.73
C SER A 172 -19.04 -13.78 -1.00
N ALA A 173 -18.23 -12.76 -1.30
CA ALA A 173 -18.43 -11.42 -0.74
C ALA A 173 -19.78 -10.81 -1.15
N LEU A 174 -20.22 -11.07 -2.39
CA LEU A 174 -21.52 -10.59 -2.87
C LEU A 174 -22.68 -11.21 -2.10
N LYS A 175 -22.65 -12.53 -1.90
CA LYS A 175 -23.70 -13.23 -1.13
C LYS A 175 -23.72 -12.80 0.35
N ALA A 176 -22.55 -12.55 0.94
CA ALA A 176 -22.47 -11.99 2.28
C ALA A 176 -23.13 -10.60 2.36
N LEU A 177 -22.94 -9.74 1.36
CA LEU A 177 -23.64 -8.44 1.23
C LEU A 177 -25.15 -8.60 1.04
N GLU A 178 -25.58 -9.62 0.33
CA GLU A 178 -27.02 -9.94 0.13
C GLU A 178 -27.68 -10.52 1.40
N GLY A 179 -26.90 -10.85 2.42
CA GLY A 179 -27.38 -11.30 3.73
C GLY A 179 -27.40 -12.81 3.91
N ASP A 180 -26.69 -13.56 3.06
CA ASP A 180 -26.48 -14.99 3.23
C ASP A 180 -25.64 -15.23 4.49
N LYS A 181 -26.20 -16.00 5.44
CA LYS A 181 -25.60 -16.19 6.77
C LYS A 181 -24.32 -17.01 6.73
N GLU A 182 -24.24 -18.02 5.88
CA GLU A 182 -23.06 -18.85 5.73
C GLU A 182 -21.90 -18.00 5.18
N GLN A 183 -22.17 -17.17 4.17
CA GLN A 183 -21.17 -16.30 3.58
C GLN A 183 -20.77 -15.17 4.54
N GLN A 184 -21.68 -14.66 5.35
CA GLN A 184 -21.34 -13.75 6.45
C GLN A 184 -20.43 -14.41 7.48
N ASP A 185 -20.66 -15.69 7.81
CA ASP A 185 -19.77 -16.44 8.71
C ASP A 185 -18.39 -16.68 8.09
N ASN A 186 -18.29 -16.85 6.78
CA ASN A 186 -17.01 -16.93 6.08
C ASN A 186 -16.25 -15.60 6.14
N ILE A 187 -16.92 -14.45 6.05
CA ILE A 187 -16.30 -13.14 6.30
C ILE A 187 -15.79 -13.02 7.74
N ARG A 188 -16.54 -13.51 8.75
CA ARG A 188 -16.07 -13.54 10.15
C ARG A 188 -14.85 -14.45 10.33
N LYS A 189 -14.82 -15.61 9.67
CA LYS A 189 -13.64 -16.50 9.65
C LYS A 189 -12.43 -15.82 9.01
N LEU A 190 -12.64 -15.10 7.92
CA LEU A 190 -11.58 -14.31 7.28
C LEU A 190 -10.99 -13.28 8.26
N MET A 191 -11.84 -12.48 8.91
CA MET A 191 -11.36 -11.47 9.84
C MET A 191 -10.69 -12.06 11.08
N LYS A 192 -11.15 -13.24 11.54
CA LYS A 192 -10.45 -13.99 12.57
C LYS A 192 -9.07 -14.46 12.11
N ALA A 193 -8.95 -14.97 10.89
CA ALA A 193 -7.66 -15.37 10.32
C ALA A 193 -6.72 -14.16 10.19
N VAL A 194 -7.24 -13.00 9.80
CA VAL A 194 -6.48 -11.74 9.76
C VAL A 194 -5.99 -11.33 11.14
N ASP A 195 -6.86 -11.40 12.17
CA ASP A 195 -6.50 -11.08 13.56
C ASP A 195 -5.39 -12.01 14.12
N GLU A 196 -5.41 -13.28 13.75
CA GLU A 196 -4.50 -14.30 14.29
C GLU A 196 -3.19 -14.39 13.50
N TYR A 197 -3.24 -14.25 12.17
CA TYR A 197 -2.09 -14.52 11.29
C TYR A 197 -1.25 -13.27 10.99
N ILE A 198 -1.88 -12.11 10.77
CA ILE A 198 -1.12 -10.88 10.50
C ILE A 198 -0.50 -10.40 11.81
N PRO A 199 0.85 -10.26 11.88
CA PRO A 199 1.50 -9.83 13.11
C PRO A 199 1.10 -8.38 13.46
N THR A 200 1.05 -8.05 14.74
CA THR A 200 0.96 -6.66 15.17
C THR A 200 2.27 -5.97 14.81
N PRO A 201 2.24 -4.89 14.01
CA PRO A 201 3.47 -4.26 13.56
C PRO A 201 4.24 -3.63 14.72
N GLU A 202 5.57 -3.78 14.71
CA GLU A 202 6.46 -3.02 15.57
C GLU A 202 6.79 -1.69 14.90
N HIS A 203 6.35 -0.60 15.49
CA HIS A 203 6.58 0.73 14.96
C HIS A 203 7.81 1.40 15.60
N ASP A 204 8.66 2.01 14.77
CA ASP A 204 9.85 2.71 15.23
C ASP A 204 9.49 4.13 15.70
N LEU A 205 9.02 4.22 16.94
CA LEU A 205 8.62 5.49 17.57
C LEU A 205 9.82 6.36 17.99
N ALA A 206 11.01 5.74 18.13
CA ALA A 206 12.21 6.43 18.61
C ALA A 206 12.92 7.24 17.51
N LYS A 207 12.73 6.86 16.25
CA LYS A 207 13.29 7.61 15.12
C LYS A 207 12.61 8.97 14.92
N PRO A 208 13.30 9.90 14.24
CA PRO A 208 12.69 11.16 13.84
C PRO A 208 11.46 10.95 12.97
N PHE A 209 10.42 11.76 13.18
CA PHE A 209 9.18 11.72 12.39
C PHE A 209 9.44 11.80 10.89
N LEU A 210 8.76 10.94 10.14
CA LEU A 210 8.70 10.96 8.69
C LEU A 210 7.35 10.42 8.20
N MET A 211 6.72 11.14 7.27
CA MET A 211 5.47 10.76 6.62
C MET A 211 5.56 11.04 5.11
N PRO A 212 5.54 10.03 4.24
CA PRO A 212 5.38 10.23 2.81
C PRO A 212 4.01 10.86 2.49
N ILE A 213 4.00 11.81 1.56
CA ILE A 213 2.77 12.51 1.16
C ILE A 213 2.09 11.73 0.03
N GLU A 214 0.85 11.35 0.26
CA GLU A 214 0.02 10.59 -0.69
C GLU A 214 -0.92 11.48 -1.47
N ASP A 215 -1.56 12.42 -0.76
CA ASP A 215 -2.46 13.39 -1.36
C ASP A 215 -2.40 14.72 -0.63
N VAL A 216 -2.78 15.78 -1.33
CA VAL A 216 -2.81 17.14 -0.80
C VAL A 216 -4.08 17.82 -1.24
N PHE A 217 -4.81 18.36 -0.29
CA PHE A 217 -6.03 19.13 -0.55
C PHE A 217 -6.15 20.34 0.35
N THR A 218 -7.04 21.24 -0.01
CA THR A 218 -7.31 22.47 0.76
C THR A 218 -8.65 22.36 1.45
N ILE A 219 -8.68 22.69 2.74
CA ILE A 219 -9.93 22.88 3.48
C ILE A 219 -10.20 24.38 3.56
N THR A 220 -11.31 24.83 2.97
CA THR A 220 -11.71 26.23 2.97
C THR A 220 -11.72 26.81 4.38
N GLY A 221 -10.99 27.89 4.61
CA GLY A 221 -10.87 28.57 5.91
C GLY A 221 -9.96 27.88 6.94
N ARG A 222 -9.35 26.74 6.60
CA ARG A 222 -8.41 26.03 7.50
C ARG A 222 -6.98 25.92 6.95
N GLY A 223 -6.82 25.76 5.63
CA GLY A 223 -5.51 25.68 4.98
C GLY A 223 -5.29 24.36 4.24
N THR A 224 -4.03 24.08 3.93
CA THR A 224 -3.59 22.91 3.19
C THR A 224 -3.41 21.72 4.11
N VAL A 225 -3.91 20.56 3.70
CA VAL A 225 -3.77 19.26 4.37
C VAL A 225 -2.96 18.33 3.49
N ALA A 226 -1.90 17.77 4.05
CA ALA A 226 -1.16 16.65 3.47
C ALA A 226 -1.61 15.35 4.15
N THR A 227 -1.95 14.33 3.37
CA THR A 227 -2.29 13.01 3.89
C THR A 227 -1.18 12.01 3.65
N GLY A 228 -1.06 11.03 4.53
CA GLY A 228 -0.13 9.93 4.40
C GLY A 228 -0.11 9.06 5.64
N ARG A 229 0.57 7.92 5.53
CA ARG A 229 0.91 7.08 6.67
C ARG A 229 2.20 7.59 7.32
N VAL A 230 2.21 7.72 8.63
CA VAL A 230 3.43 7.98 9.39
C VAL A 230 4.35 6.75 9.28
N GLU A 231 5.48 6.89 8.59
CA GLU A 231 6.43 5.79 8.36
C GLU A 231 7.22 5.47 9.63
N ARG A 232 7.61 6.51 10.38
CA ARG A 232 8.36 6.40 11.62
C ARG A 232 8.21 7.62 12.51
N GLY A 233 8.52 7.46 13.79
CA GLY A 233 8.54 8.52 14.79
C GLY A 233 7.17 8.97 15.25
N VAL A 234 7.13 10.12 15.85
CA VAL A 234 5.94 10.74 16.44
C VAL A 234 5.88 12.22 16.02
N ILE A 235 4.68 12.72 15.74
CA ILE A 235 4.38 14.13 15.49
C ILE A 235 3.28 14.60 16.43
N LYS A 236 3.39 15.83 16.94
CA LYS A 236 2.39 16.50 17.79
C LYS A 236 1.85 17.74 17.11
N VAL A 237 0.65 18.11 17.47
CA VAL A 237 0.10 19.42 17.09
C VAL A 237 1.02 20.52 17.65
N GLY A 238 1.47 21.42 16.78
CA GLY A 238 2.42 22.48 17.09
C GLY A 238 3.87 22.18 16.65
N ASP A 239 4.18 20.96 16.28
CA ASP A 239 5.53 20.61 15.81
C ASP A 239 5.84 21.26 14.45
N THR A 240 7.11 21.66 14.30
CA THR A 240 7.64 22.12 13.01
C THR A 240 8.00 20.89 12.15
N VAL A 241 7.58 20.93 10.91
CA VAL A 241 7.89 19.92 9.88
C VAL A 241 8.59 20.56 8.70
N GLU A 242 9.40 19.79 8.02
CA GLU A 242 10.09 20.14 6.78
C GLU A 242 9.51 19.32 5.64
N ILE A 243 9.25 19.98 4.51
CA ILE A 243 8.79 19.36 3.26
C ILE A 243 10.04 19.08 2.42
N VAL A 244 10.28 17.81 2.09
CA VAL A 244 11.51 17.37 1.42
C VAL A 244 11.21 16.51 0.19
N GLY A 245 11.97 16.73 -0.89
CA GLY A 245 11.89 15.97 -2.13
C GLY A 245 11.25 16.76 -3.27
N LEU A 246 11.47 16.28 -4.50
CA LEU A 246 11.07 16.85 -5.80
C LEU A 246 11.67 18.22 -6.11
N SER A 247 12.37 18.82 -5.19
CA SER A 247 13.06 20.11 -5.28
C SER A 247 14.20 20.16 -4.26
N ASP A 248 15.21 20.97 -4.54
CA ASP A 248 16.29 21.28 -3.59
C ASP A 248 15.85 22.32 -2.54
N GLU A 249 14.72 22.99 -2.76
CA GLU A 249 14.18 23.96 -1.83
C GLU A 249 13.63 23.27 -0.57
N LYS A 250 14.07 23.73 0.58
CA LYS A 250 13.57 23.28 1.87
C LYS A 250 12.49 24.24 2.35
N LYS A 251 11.28 23.73 2.53
CA LYS A 251 10.18 24.50 3.08
C LYS A 251 9.83 23.94 4.45
N GLN A 252 9.60 24.82 5.40
CA GLN A 252 9.15 24.46 6.75
C GLN A 252 7.75 24.97 7.00
N SER A 253 7.00 24.21 7.78
CA SER A 253 5.66 24.54 8.23
C SER A 253 5.44 24.06 9.65
N VAL A 254 4.30 24.41 10.22
CA VAL A 254 3.86 23.92 11.52
C VAL A 254 2.61 23.07 11.34
N ALA A 255 2.60 21.89 11.94
CA ALA A 255 1.43 21.02 12.02
C ALA A 255 0.41 21.64 12.97
N THR A 256 -0.63 22.29 12.45
CA THR A 256 -1.65 22.98 13.26
C THR A 256 -2.82 22.10 13.64
N GLY A 257 -2.92 20.92 13.08
CA GLY A 257 -3.93 19.92 13.40
C GLY A 257 -3.58 18.58 12.80
N LEU A 258 -3.93 17.52 13.51
CA LEU A 258 -3.78 16.13 13.07
C LEU A 258 -5.15 15.48 13.14
N GLU A 259 -5.50 14.75 12.09
CA GLU A 259 -6.79 14.05 11.99
C GLU A 259 -6.57 12.64 11.42
N MET A 260 -7.29 11.66 11.97
CA MET A 260 -7.37 10.29 11.46
C MET A 260 -8.84 9.86 11.44
N PHE A 261 -9.35 9.38 10.30
CA PHE A 261 -10.75 9.01 10.12
C PHE A 261 -11.76 10.06 10.64
N ARG A 262 -11.52 11.33 10.29
CA ARG A 262 -12.33 12.50 10.70
C ARG A 262 -12.33 12.82 12.21
N LYS A 263 -11.57 12.08 13.02
CA LYS A 263 -11.33 12.32 14.45
C LYS A 263 -10.03 13.11 14.64
N THR A 264 -9.98 13.96 15.66
CA THR A 264 -8.78 14.76 15.97
C THR A 264 -7.79 13.98 16.82
N LEU A 265 -6.49 14.24 16.61
CA LEU A 265 -5.38 13.69 17.37
C LEU A 265 -4.56 14.82 17.98
N ASP A 266 -4.08 14.66 19.22
CA ASP A 266 -3.06 15.55 19.81
C ASP A 266 -1.66 15.17 19.27
N GLN A 267 -1.43 13.89 19.06
CA GLN A 267 -0.23 13.32 18.45
C GLN A 267 -0.57 12.15 17.55
N ALA A 268 0.25 11.97 16.50
CA ALA A 268 0.24 10.80 15.66
C ALA A 268 1.60 10.09 15.73
N GLU A 269 1.59 8.80 15.54
CA GLU A 269 2.78 7.94 15.64
C GLU A 269 2.90 7.01 14.44
N ALA A 270 4.08 6.39 14.29
CA ALA A 270 4.33 5.45 13.22
C ALA A 270 3.20 4.42 13.10
N GLY A 271 2.74 4.18 11.88
CA GLY A 271 1.57 3.36 11.56
C GLY A 271 0.27 4.13 11.34
N ASP A 272 0.11 5.35 11.87
CA ASP A 272 -1.12 6.12 11.70
C ASP A 272 -1.28 6.67 10.29
N ASN A 273 -2.48 6.56 9.72
CA ASN A 273 -2.86 7.23 8.49
C ASN A 273 -3.52 8.58 8.83
N ILE A 274 -2.84 9.66 8.57
CA ILE A 274 -3.25 10.98 9.04
C ILE A 274 -3.41 12.02 7.93
N GLY A 275 -4.27 13.00 8.21
CA GLY A 275 -4.24 14.30 7.55
C GLY A 275 -3.54 15.30 8.48
N CYS A 276 -2.44 15.87 8.01
CA CYS A 276 -1.67 16.90 8.70
C CYS A 276 -2.01 18.27 8.13
N LEU A 277 -2.63 19.13 8.94
CA LEU A 277 -2.96 20.50 8.57
C LEU A 277 -1.72 21.39 8.74
N LEU A 278 -1.29 22.02 7.65
CA LEU A 278 -0.07 22.80 7.56
C LEU A 278 -0.36 24.30 7.57
N ARG A 279 0.45 25.06 8.32
CA ARG A 279 0.35 26.52 8.40
C ARG A 279 1.12 27.19 7.26
N GLY A 280 0.45 28.10 6.52
CA GLY A 280 1.12 29.00 5.57
C GLY A 280 1.74 28.32 4.37
N ILE A 281 1.24 27.13 3.99
CA ILE A 281 1.63 26.41 2.79
C ILE A 281 0.43 26.39 1.84
N ASP A 282 0.65 26.87 0.62
CA ASP A 282 -0.35 26.76 -0.44
C ASP A 282 -0.36 25.36 -1.05
N ARG A 283 -1.51 24.95 -1.60
CA ARG A 283 -1.68 23.64 -2.26
C ARG A 283 -0.66 23.41 -3.39
N THR A 284 -0.21 24.48 -4.05
CA THR A 284 0.75 24.45 -5.15
C THR A 284 2.21 24.35 -4.70
N GLU A 285 2.48 24.46 -3.42
CA GLU A 285 3.83 24.42 -2.83
C GLU A 285 4.20 23.06 -2.25
N ILE A 286 3.27 22.12 -2.25
CA ILE A 286 3.42 20.78 -1.72
C ILE A 286 2.68 19.80 -2.61
N GLU A 287 3.29 18.63 -2.86
CA GLU A 287 2.72 17.64 -3.76
C GLU A 287 3.01 16.20 -3.30
N ARG A 288 2.25 15.27 -3.87
CA ARG A 288 2.46 13.83 -3.69
C ARG A 288 3.89 13.46 -4.12
N GLY A 289 4.53 12.62 -3.32
CA GLY A 289 5.90 12.15 -3.58
C GLY A 289 6.95 12.84 -2.74
N GLN A 290 6.63 14.01 -2.18
CA GLN A 290 7.43 14.62 -1.12
C GLN A 290 7.19 13.91 0.22
N VAL A 291 8.00 14.21 1.21
CA VAL A 291 7.79 13.74 2.60
C VAL A 291 7.68 14.92 3.55
N LEU A 292 6.85 14.76 4.60
CA LEU A 292 6.93 15.58 5.80
C LEU A 292 7.87 14.90 6.77
N ALA A 293 8.86 15.62 7.27
CA ALA A 293 9.85 15.09 8.18
C ALA A 293 10.16 16.07 9.32
N LYS A 294 10.76 15.55 10.39
CA LYS A 294 11.37 16.42 11.39
C LYS A 294 12.52 17.20 10.72
N PRO A 295 12.60 18.54 10.92
CA PRO A 295 13.59 19.36 10.22
C PRO A 295 15.02 18.84 10.34
N GLY A 296 15.73 18.78 9.20
CA GLY A 296 17.13 18.38 9.12
C GLY A 296 17.41 16.89 9.26
N THR A 297 16.41 16.01 9.26
CA THR A 297 16.60 14.56 9.49
C THR A 297 16.63 13.73 8.22
N ILE A 298 16.20 14.29 7.09
CA ILE A 298 16.29 13.67 5.76
C ILE A 298 16.63 14.75 4.73
N HIS A 299 17.26 14.35 3.63
CA HIS A 299 17.67 15.27 2.56
C HIS A 299 17.25 14.72 1.19
N PRO A 300 17.01 15.61 0.22
CA PRO A 300 16.79 15.18 -1.15
C PRO A 300 18.12 14.79 -1.81
N HIS A 301 18.11 13.69 -2.58
CA HIS A 301 19.29 13.19 -3.32
C HIS A 301 18.88 12.76 -4.71
N THR A 302 19.82 12.86 -5.66
CA THR A 302 19.66 12.38 -7.04
C THR A 302 20.51 11.16 -7.33
N LYS A 303 21.55 10.89 -6.52
CA LYS A 303 22.51 9.80 -6.78
C LYS A 303 22.58 8.83 -5.61
N PHE A 304 22.55 7.54 -5.94
CA PHE A 304 22.68 6.48 -4.96
C PHE A 304 23.18 5.19 -5.59
N LYS A 305 23.72 4.29 -4.76
CA LYS A 305 23.94 2.89 -5.14
C LYS A 305 22.78 2.04 -4.66
N GLY A 306 22.33 1.14 -5.52
CA GLY A 306 21.26 0.20 -5.20
C GLY A 306 21.65 -1.23 -5.51
N GLN A 307 21.37 -2.14 -4.58
CA GLN A 307 21.37 -3.56 -4.88
C GLN A 307 20.02 -3.93 -5.46
N VAL A 308 20.02 -4.51 -6.66
CA VAL A 308 18.82 -4.75 -7.47
C VAL A 308 18.75 -6.22 -7.89
N TYR A 309 17.58 -6.81 -7.71
CA TYR A 309 17.20 -8.06 -8.35
C TYR A 309 16.35 -7.76 -9.58
N VAL A 310 16.72 -8.32 -10.72
CA VAL A 310 16.01 -8.15 -11.99
C VAL A 310 15.05 -9.32 -12.19
N LEU A 311 13.76 -9.04 -12.25
CA LEU A 311 12.72 -10.07 -12.38
C LEU A 311 12.84 -10.84 -13.70
N THR A 312 12.66 -12.14 -13.61
CA THR A 312 12.60 -13.03 -14.79
C THR A 312 11.29 -12.87 -15.56
N LYS A 313 11.23 -13.44 -16.76
CA LYS A 313 9.99 -13.46 -17.55
C LYS A 313 8.87 -14.21 -16.83
N GLU A 314 9.19 -15.31 -16.17
CA GLU A 314 8.25 -16.13 -15.39
C GLU A 314 7.66 -15.36 -14.21
N GLU A 315 8.43 -14.44 -13.63
CA GLU A 315 8.00 -13.52 -12.58
C GLU A 315 7.26 -12.29 -13.11
N GLY A 316 6.96 -12.21 -14.40
CA GLY A 316 6.30 -11.08 -15.04
C GLY A 316 7.24 -9.92 -15.41
N GLY A 317 8.56 -10.12 -15.25
CA GLY A 317 9.59 -9.13 -15.54
C GLY A 317 10.04 -9.12 -17.00
N ARG A 318 11.31 -8.81 -17.22
CA ARG A 318 11.92 -8.72 -18.56
C ARG A 318 12.23 -10.10 -19.13
N HIS A 319 12.26 -10.17 -20.46
CA HIS A 319 12.76 -11.32 -21.22
C HIS A 319 14.04 -11.02 -21.99
N THR A 320 14.52 -9.78 -21.93
CA THR A 320 15.76 -9.32 -22.59
C THR A 320 16.67 -8.65 -21.57
N PRO A 321 18.00 -8.72 -21.75
CA PRO A 321 18.93 -7.99 -20.91
C PRO A 321 18.78 -6.49 -21.08
N PHE A 322 19.32 -5.71 -20.12
CA PHE A 322 19.54 -4.30 -20.30
C PHE A 322 21.03 -3.97 -20.18
N PHE A 323 21.40 -2.83 -20.75
CA PHE A 323 22.77 -2.38 -20.89
C PHE A 323 23.02 -1.13 -20.05
N ASN A 324 24.27 -0.71 -19.97
CA ASN A 324 24.64 0.53 -19.30
C ASN A 324 23.84 1.73 -19.85
N ASN A 325 23.54 2.69 -18.97
CA ASN A 325 22.65 3.82 -19.24
C ASN A 325 21.17 3.45 -19.49
N TYR A 326 20.72 2.35 -18.92
CA TYR A 326 19.30 1.98 -18.91
C TYR A 326 18.47 3.03 -18.16
N ARG A 327 17.31 3.42 -18.74
CA ARG A 327 16.48 4.52 -18.24
C ARG A 327 15.06 4.09 -17.90
N PRO A 328 14.83 3.37 -16.80
CA PRO A 328 13.51 3.03 -16.33
C PRO A 328 12.93 4.09 -15.40
N GLN A 329 11.75 3.80 -14.86
CA GLN A 329 11.19 4.54 -13.74
C GLN A 329 11.49 3.83 -12.41
N PHE A 330 11.95 4.60 -11.45
CA PHE A 330 12.22 4.18 -10.09
C PHE A 330 11.08 4.64 -9.18
N TYR A 331 10.47 3.71 -8.48
CA TYR A 331 9.35 3.95 -7.58
C TYR A 331 9.83 3.92 -6.14
N PHE A 332 9.70 5.04 -5.44
CA PHE A 332 10.05 5.18 -4.03
C PHE A 332 8.83 5.70 -3.27
N ARG A 333 8.43 5.05 -2.18
CA ARG A 333 7.28 5.48 -1.37
C ARG A 333 6.06 5.84 -2.25
N THR A 334 5.74 7.13 -2.33
CA THR A 334 4.57 7.64 -3.06
C THR A 334 4.88 8.29 -4.41
N THR A 335 6.14 8.23 -4.86
CA THR A 335 6.59 8.86 -6.11
C THR A 335 7.28 7.90 -7.07
N ASP A 336 7.30 8.25 -8.33
CA ASP A 336 8.10 7.64 -9.37
C ASP A 336 8.96 8.71 -10.06
N VAL A 337 10.21 8.38 -10.33
CA VAL A 337 11.16 9.25 -10.98
C VAL A 337 11.95 8.48 -12.03
N THR A 338 12.10 9.06 -13.21
CA THR A 338 13.01 8.51 -14.22
C THR A 338 14.45 8.64 -13.73
N GLY A 339 15.22 7.59 -13.87
CA GLY A 339 16.66 7.60 -13.56
C GLY A 339 17.48 6.87 -14.60
N VAL A 340 18.78 7.06 -14.55
CA VAL A 340 19.76 6.35 -15.35
C VAL A 340 20.49 5.35 -14.47
N ALA A 341 20.48 4.08 -14.87
CA ALA A 341 21.23 3.03 -14.19
C ALA A 341 22.60 2.86 -14.87
N HIS A 342 23.66 2.98 -14.09
CA HIS A 342 25.05 2.76 -14.52
C HIS A 342 25.53 1.43 -13.96
N LEU A 343 26.00 0.54 -14.85
CA LEU A 343 26.48 -0.77 -14.48
C LEU A 343 27.92 -0.69 -13.96
N PRO A 344 28.33 -1.61 -13.06
CA PRO A 344 29.71 -1.67 -12.57
C PRO A 344 30.72 -1.89 -13.72
N GLU A 345 31.95 -1.42 -13.53
CA GLU A 345 33.03 -1.66 -14.49
C GLU A 345 33.18 -3.17 -14.80
N GLY A 346 33.27 -3.49 -16.08
CA GLY A 346 33.37 -4.87 -16.55
C GLY A 346 32.05 -5.60 -16.75
N THR A 347 30.93 -4.97 -16.40
CA THR A 347 29.58 -5.52 -16.64
C THR A 347 29.01 -4.91 -17.91
N GLU A 348 28.91 -5.68 -18.99
CA GLU A 348 28.37 -5.20 -20.27
C GLU A 348 26.83 -5.16 -20.27
N MET A 349 26.19 -6.15 -19.62
CA MET A 349 24.75 -6.29 -19.56
C MET A 349 24.31 -6.98 -18.26
N VAL A 350 23.04 -6.82 -17.92
CA VAL A 350 22.36 -7.51 -16.80
C VAL A 350 21.20 -8.32 -17.37
N MET A 351 21.15 -9.59 -17.00
CA MET A 351 20.12 -10.54 -17.43
C MET A 351 18.94 -10.56 -16.45
N PRO A 352 17.72 -10.92 -16.91
CA PRO A 352 16.65 -11.31 -16.02
C PRO A 352 17.10 -12.44 -15.08
N GLY A 353 16.82 -12.31 -13.78
CA GLY A 353 17.27 -13.23 -12.73
C GLY A 353 18.58 -12.80 -12.03
N ASP A 354 19.29 -11.81 -12.54
CA ASP A 354 20.53 -11.33 -11.94
C ASP A 354 20.31 -10.46 -10.70
N ASN A 355 21.26 -10.54 -9.78
CA ASN A 355 21.45 -9.58 -8.70
C ASN A 355 22.64 -8.69 -9.05
N VAL A 356 22.44 -7.39 -9.08
CA VAL A 356 23.48 -6.41 -9.44
C VAL A 356 23.47 -5.21 -8.50
N VAL A 357 24.65 -4.70 -8.18
CA VAL A 357 24.79 -3.38 -7.54
C VAL A 357 25.04 -2.39 -8.66
N MET A 358 24.22 -1.34 -8.74
CA MET A 358 24.34 -0.32 -9.77
C MET A 358 24.30 1.09 -9.19
N ASP A 359 24.95 2.01 -9.87
CA ASP A 359 24.84 3.43 -9.57
C ASP A 359 23.63 3.99 -10.31
N VAL A 360 22.81 4.76 -9.60
CA VAL A 360 21.58 5.34 -10.15
C VAL A 360 21.63 6.85 -10.03
N GLU A 361 21.35 7.53 -11.15
CA GLU A 361 21.19 8.98 -11.20
C GLU A 361 19.77 9.35 -11.61
N LEU A 362 19.02 9.93 -10.67
CA LEU A 362 17.63 10.36 -10.86
C LEU A 362 17.59 11.74 -11.53
N ILE A 363 16.56 11.97 -12.36
CA ILE A 363 16.37 13.30 -13.01
C ILE A 363 15.80 14.35 -12.04
N THR A 364 15.25 13.93 -10.90
CA THR A 364 14.64 14.80 -9.89
C THR A 364 15.09 14.34 -8.51
N PRO A 365 15.47 15.26 -7.60
CA PRO A 365 15.87 14.90 -6.25
C PRO A 365 14.68 14.38 -5.46
N ILE A 366 14.86 13.29 -4.74
CA ILE A 366 13.85 12.73 -3.85
C ILE A 366 14.41 12.46 -2.46
N ALA A 367 13.54 12.40 -1.46
CA ALA A 367 13.91 12.05 -0.09
C ALA A 367 14.27 10.56 -0.01
N ILE A 368 15.55 10.23 -0.13
CA ILE A 368 16.10 8.88 -0.01
C ILE A 368 17.03 8.74 1.18
N GLU A 369 17.12 7.53 1.68
CA GLU A 369 18.04 7.13 2.75
C GLU A 369 18.51 5.69 2.53
N GLN A 370 19.63 5.34 3.15
CA GLN A 370 20.14 3.97 3.11
C GLN A 370 19.12 2.99 3.69
N GLY A 371 18.93 1.85 3.03
CA GLY A 371 17.95 0.82 3.39
C GLY A 371 16.56 1.03 2.79
N LEU A 372 16.31 2.16 2.11
CA LEU A 372 15.02 2.39 1.44
C LEU A 372 14.86 1.42 0.26
N ARG A 373 13.73 0.73 0.22
CA ARG A 373 13.36 -0.16 -0.90
C ARG A 373 12.78 0.64 -2.05
N PHE A 374 12.98 0.14 -3.26
CA PHE A 374 12.39 0.70 -4.47
C PHE A 374 12.05 -0.38 -5.49
N ALA A 375 11.09 -0.06 -6.37
CA ALA A 375 10.78 -0.89 -7.53
C ALA A 375 11.26 -0.20 -8.81
N ILE A 376 11.62 -1.00 -9.81
CA ILE A 376 11.99 -0.54 -11.15
C ILE A 376 10.88 -0.97 -12.11
N ARG A 377 10.38 -0.02 -12.90
CA ARG A 377 9.30 -0.29 -13.86
C ARG A 377 9.63 0.22 -15.26
N GLU A 378 9.16 -0.55 -16.25
CA GLU A 378 9.26 -0.22 -17.66
C GLU A 378 8.01 -0.73 -18.39
N GLY A 379 7.45 0.08 -19.29
CA GLY A 379 6.32 -0.34 -20.13
C GLY A 379 5.09 -0.81 -19.36
N GLY A 380 4.86 -0.29 -18.14
CA GLY A 380 3.74 -0.69 -17.29
C GLY A 380 3.98 -1.92 -16.40
N HIS A 381 5.15 -2.59 -16.52
CA HIS A 381 5.50 -3.78 -15.75
C HIS A 381 6.60 -3.51 -14.73
N THR A 382 6.56 -4.20 -13.58
CA THR A 382 7.70 -4.22 -12.65
C THR A 382 8.77 -5.14 -13.21
N VAL A 383 9.97 -4.61 -13.40
CA VAL A 383 11.09 -5.33 -14.01
C VAL A 383 12.23 -5.59 -13.03
N GLY A 384 12.16 -5.01 -11.84
CA GLY A 384 13.14 -5.23 -10.79
C GLY A 384 12.69 -4.62 -9.46
N ALA A 385 13.34 -5.06 -8.41
CA ALA A 385 13.22 -4.51 -7.06
C ALA A 385 14.60 -4.36 -6.44
N GLY A 386 14.78 -3.32 -5.63
CA GLY A 386 16.07 -3.05 -5.03
C GLY A 386 15.99 -2.35 -3.68
N VAL A 387 17.15 -2.20 -3.09
CA VAL A 387 17.37 -1.46 -1.84
C VAL A 387 18.53 -0.49 -2.02
N VAL A 388 18.37 0.72 -1.49
CA VAL A 388 19.44 1.74 -1.47
C VAL A 388 20.52 1.28 -0.49
N THR A 389 21.74 1.09 -0.99
CA THR A 389 22.88 0.64 -0.17
C THR A 389 23.77 1.79 0.26
N GLU A 390 23.88 2.84 -0.56
CA GLU A 390 24.72 4.02 -0.29
C GLU A 390 24.09 5.25 -0.96
N ILE A 391 24.19 6.40 -0.31
CA ILE A 391 23.81 7.71 -0.89
C ILE A 391 25.07 8.38 -1.40
N GLU A 392 25.05 8.88 -2.62
CA GLU A 392 26.14 9.58 -3.25
C GLU A 392 25.78 11.07 -3.42
N GLY A 393 26.48 11.96 -2.74
CA GLY A 393 26.36 13.42 -2.86
C GLY A 393 25.56 14.09 -1.79
#